data_a391eac22dcceb9d55995fd0fb122394
#
_entry.id   a391eac22dcceb9d55995fd0fb122394
#
_cell.length_a   1.000
_cell.length_b   1.000
_cell.length_c   1.000
_cell.angle_alpha   90.00
_cell.angle_beta   90.00
_cell.angle_gamma   90.00
#
_symmetry.space_group_name_H-M   'P 1'
#
loop_
_entity.id
_entity.type
_entity.pdbx_description
1 polymer ?
#
loop_
_entity_poly.entity_id
_entity_poly.type
_entity_poly.pdbx_seq_one_letter_code
_entity_poly.pdbx_strand_id
1 'polypeptide(L)'
;FYTTNTESTITLNNVDINYNDDNEFFLQCTGNTNQRGWGQSGVNGADCHFTGISQDMQGDVIWDSISDLDFYLTEGSSLTGAVVDDESYAGEGGEGYCNVYVSADSTWTVTGDSTVSSLENEGTIVDSNGKTVTIQGTDGTVYVQGDSEYTITTGSYSDTADMSGATAIQDQSVYTVEKPDQL
;
A
#
# COMPACT_ATOMS: atom_id res chain seq x y z
N PHE A 1 7.47 -6.80 2.44
CA PHE A 1 7.95 -5.67 3.26
C PHE A 1 7.14 -5.59 4.55
N TYR A 2 7.77 -5.16 5.64
CA TYR A 2 7.10 -4.96 6.92
C TYR A 2 7.64 -3.70 7.60
N THR A 3 6.75 -2.77 7.91
CA THR A 3 7.04 -1.54 8.64
C THR A 3 6.20 -1.49 9.91
N THR A 4 6.81 -1.14 11.03
CA THR A 4 6.17 -1.02 12.33
C THR A 4 7.00 -0.12 13.23
N ASN A 5 6.37 0.71 14.05
CA ASN A 5 7.02 1.60 15.01
C ASN A 5 8.15 2.46 14.39
N THR A 6 7.97 2.88 13.15
CA THR A 6 8.98 3.66 12.42
C THR A 6 8.34 4.50 11.33
N GLU A 7 8.99 5.61 11.01
CA GLU A 7 8.80 6.33 9.76
C GLU A 7 9.67 5.70 8.68
N SER A 8 9.10 5.39 7.52
CA SER A 8 9.78 4.71 6.43
C SER A 8 9.36 5.24 5.05
N THR A 9 10.33 5.35 4.16
CA THR A 9 10.09 5.62 2.74
C THR A 9 10.62 4.45 1.92
N ILE A 10 9.75 3.81 1.15
CA ILE A 10 10.08 2.69 0.28
C ILE A 10 9.79 3.09 -1.16
N THR A 11 10.81 3.10 -2.00
CA THR A 11 10.64 3.36 -3.44
C THR A 11 11.21 2.20 -4.23
N LEU A 12 10.37 1.55 -5.02
CA LEU A 12 10.77 0.48 -5.94
C LEU A 12 10.62 0.99 -7.38
N ASN A 13 11.65 0.78 -8.18
CA ASN A 13 11.63 1.16 -9.59
C ASN A 13 12.09 -0.01 -10.44
N ASN A 14 11.14 -0.68 -11.08
CA ASN A 14 11.37 -1.80 -12.00
C ASN A 14 12.27 -2.88 -11.37
N VAL A 15 12.00 -3.23 -10.11
CA VAL A 15 12.72 -4.25 -9.36
C VAL A 15 12.09 -5.62 -9.63
N ASP A 16 12.91 -6.59 -10.03
CA ASP A 16 12.48 -7.98 -10.15
C ASP A 16 12.42 -8.62 -8.74
N ILE A 17 11.22 -8.92 -8.27
CA ILE A 17 10.98 -9.49 -6.95
C ILE A 17 10.67 -10.98 -7.10
N ASN A 18 11.51 -11.81 -6.49
CA ASN A 18 11.23 -13.25 -6.38
C ASN A 18 10.31 -13.49 -5.17
N TYR A 19 9.05 -13.74 -5.46
CA TYR A 19 8.07 -14.07 -4.42
C TYR A 19 8.22 -15.52 -3.96
N ASN A 20 8.11 -15.72 -2.65
CA ASN A 20 8.00 -17.05 -2.07
C ASN A 20 6.51 -17.38 -1.90
N ASP A 21 6.11 -18.60 -2.25
CA ASP A 21 4.73 -19.08 -2.09
C ASP A 21 4.22 -19.01 -0.63
N ASP A 22 5.14 -18.94 0.35
CA ASP A 22 4.81 -18.80 1.77
C ASP A 22 4.59 -17.31 2.20
N ASN A 23 4.76 -16.34 1.30
CA ASN A 23 4.54 -14.93 1.61
C ASN A 23 3.03 -14.64 1.62
N GLU A 24 2.52 -14.23 2.77
CA GLU A 24 1.10 -13.92 2.97
C GLU A 24 0.75 -12.50 2.48
N PHE A 25 1.73 -11.60 2.40
CA PHE A 25 1.49 -10.20 2.00
C PHE A 25 2.69 -9.59 1.26
N PHE A 26 2.43 -8.55 0.48
CA PHE A 26 3.45 -7.71 -0.16
C PHE A 26 4.02 -6.68 0.80
N LEU A 27 3.13 -5.92 1.46
CA LEU A 27 3.50 -4.89 2.43
C LEU A 27 2.60 -5.02 3.66
N GLN A 28 3.20 -5.00 4.84
CA GLN A 28 2.49 -4.83 6.10
C GLN A 28 2.97 -3.53 6.76
N CYS A 29 2.05 -2.58 6.96
CA CYS A 29 2.24 -1.30 7.63
C CYS A 29 1.30 -1.24 8.83
N THR A 30 1.72 -1.81 9.95
CA THR A 30 0.86 -1.99 11.13
C THR A 30 1.63 -1.79 12.43
N GLY A 31 0.89 -1.64 13.51
CA GLY A 31 1.41 -1.90 14.84
C GLY A 31 1.91 -3.33 14.99
N ASN A 32 2.38 -3.67 16.18
CA ASN A 32 2.72 -5.04 16.51
C ASN A 32 2.40 -5.34 17.98
N THR A 33 2.30 -6.62 18.28
CA THR A 33 2.30 -7.12 19.63
C THR A 33 3.65 -7.76 19.97
N ASN A 34 3.94 -7.82 21.19
CA ASN A 34 5.10 -8.30 21.91
C ASN A 34 5.70 -9.66 21.47
N GLN A 35 5.65 -10.04 20.19
CA GLN A 35 6.16 -11.33 19.70
C GLN A 35 7.65 -11.54 19.96
N ARG A 36 8.43 -10.47 20.15
CA ARG A 36 9.88 -10.51 20.39
C ARG A 36 10.29 -9.81 21.69
N GLY A 37 9.39 -9.64 22.65
CA GLY A 37 9.66 -8.96 23.91
C GLY A 37 9.63 -7.43 23.83
N TRP A 38 9.26 -6.85 22.70
CA TRP A 38 9.01 -5.43 22.49
C TRP A 38 7.72 -5.28 21.69
N GLY A 39 7.14 -4.16 21.67
CA GLY A 39 5.86 -3.94 21.02
C GLY A 39 4.70 -4.07 22.00
N GLN A 40 3.77 -3.18 21.86
CA GLN A 40 2.55 -3.10 22.65
C GLN A 40 1.40 -2.77 21.72
N SER A 41 0.33 -3.57 21.78
CA SER A 41 -0.88 -3.32 20.98
C SER A 41 -1.36 -1.89 21.18
N GLY A 42 -1.68 -1.21 20.09
CA GLY A 42 -2.22 0.16 20.07
C GLY A 42 -1.20 1.29 20.16
N VAL A 43 0.12 1.01 20.18
CA VAL A 43 1.14 2.09 20.37
C VAL A 43 2.33 2.05 19.41
N ASN A 44 2.44 1.05 18.56
CA ASN A 44 3.59 0.84 17.69
C ASN A 44 3.23 0.98 16.21
N GLY A 45 2.38 1.93 15.88
CA GLY A 45 2.02 2.23 14.50
C GLY A 45 3.24 2.59 13.66
N ALA A 46 3.13 2.40 12.37
CA ALA A 46 4.11 2.80 11.37
C ALA A 46 3.64 4.06 10.65
N ASP A 47 4.58 4.80 10.08
CA ASP A 47 4.33 5.85 9.10
C ASP A 47 5.10 5.45 7.84
N CYS A 48 4.40 4.96 6.82
CA CYS A 48 5.00 4.39 5.62
C CYS A 48 4.58 5.14 4.37
N HIS A 49 5.57 5.63 3.65
CA HIS A 49 5.38 6.20 2.34
C HIS A 49 5.95 5.24 1.29
N PHE A 50 5.08 4.61 0.50
CA PHE A 50 5.45 3.64 -0.51
C PHE A 50 5.22 4.17 -1.92
N THR A 51 6.20 4.00 -2.81
CA THR A 51 6.07 4.34 -4.24
C THR A 51 6.57 3.20 -5.12
N GLY A 52 5.69 2.66 -5.96
CA GLY A 52 6.04 1.80 -7.08
C GLY A 52 6.18 2.62 -8.36
N ILE A 53 7.31 2.49 -9.06
CA ILE A 53 7.61 3.14 -10.33
C ILE A 53 7.84 2.05 -11.36
N SER A 54 6.95 1.90 -12.35
CA SER A 54 7.02 0.80 -13.34
C SER A 54 7.24 -0.56 -12.64
N GLN A 55 6.56 -0.77 -11.50
CA GLN A 55 6.82 -1.86 -10.58
C GLN A 55 5.66 -2.85 -10.54
N ASP A 56 5.97 -4.14 -10.76
CA ASP A 56 5.02 -5.23 -10.54
C ASP A 56 5.07 -5.70 -9.10
N MET A 57 3.90 -5.73 -8.44
CA MET A 57 3.73 -6.10 -7.03
C MET A 57 2.67 -7.17 -6.89
N GLN A 58 2.95 -8.20 -6.08
CA GLN A 58 2.03 -9.30 -5.81
C GLN A 58 1.94 -9.59 -4.32
N GLY A 59 0.73 -9.76 -3.82
CA GLY A 59 0.40 -10.01 -2.42
C GLY A 59 -0.38 -8.84 -1.82
N ASP A 60 -1.01 -9.09 -0.69
CA ASP A 60 -1.87 -8.11 -0.03
C ASP A 60 -1.05 -6.98 0.60
N VAL A 61 -1.67 -5.82 0.71
CA VAL A 61 -1.20 -4.67 1.49
C VAL A 61 -2.03 -4.62 2.76
N ILE A 62 -1.37 -4.76 3.90
CA ILE A 62 -2.01 -4.80 5.22
C ILE A 62 -1.71 -3.49 5.95
N TRP A 63 -2.72 -2.89 6.54
CA TRP A 63 -2.60 -1.69 7.36
C TRP A 63 -3.52 -1.75 8.57
N ASP A 64 -3.36 -0.83 9.52
CA ASP A 64 -4.23 -0.69 10.69
C ASP A 64 -4.47 0.78 11.05
N SER A 65 -5.47 1.05 11.90
CA SER A 65 -5.89 2.40 12.28
C SER A 65 -4.91 3.16 13.18
N ILE A 66 -3.79 2.57 13.58
CA ILE A 66 -2.72 3.27 14.31
C ILE A 66 -1.50 3.58 13.44
N SER A 67 -1.57 3.25 12.15
CA SER A 67 -0.48 3.43 11.18
C SER A 67 -0.93 4.33 10.03
N ASP A 68 0.01 5.07 9.47
CA ASP A 68 -0.19 5.93 8.32
C ASP A 68 0.47 5.28 7.09
N LEU A 69 -0.30 5.11 6.02
CA LEU A 69 0.20 4.56 4.76
C LEU A 69 -0.24 5.41 3.57
N ASP A 70 0.72 5.98 2.86
CA ASP A 70 0.53 6.51 1.52
C ASP A 70 1.12 5.55 0.50
N PHE A 71 0.28 4.99 -0.40
CA PHE A 71 0.65 3.96 -1.34
C PHE A 71 0.43 4.41 -2.79
N TYR A 72 1.52 4.64 -3.52
CA TYR A 72 1.51 5.16 -4.89
C TYR A 72 1.86 4.09 -5.92
N LEU A 73 0.99 3.91 -6.92
CA LEU A 73 1.26 3.17 -8.14
C LEU A 73 1.48 4.16 -9.28
N THR A 74 2.71 4.23 -9.79
CA THR A 74 3.10 5.22 -10.80
C THR A 74 3.76 4.59 -12.01
N GLU A 75 3.73 5.27 -13.14
CA GLU A 75 4.48 4.93 -14.36
C GLU A 75 4.24 3.48 -14.83
N GLY A 76 2.99 3.04 -14.87
CA GLY A 76 2.62 1.71 -15.34
C GLY A 76 2.83 0.61 -14.30
N SER A 77 2.88 0.96 -13.02
CA SER A 77 2.96 -0.04 -11.93
C SER A 77 1.71 -0.90 -11.83
N SER A 78 1.88 -2.11 -11.33
CA SER A 78 0.77 -3.01 -11.04
C SER A 78 0.80 -3.53 -9.61
N LEU A 79 -0.38 -3.62 -8.99
CA LEU A 79 -0.60 -4.37 -7.75
C LEU A 79 -1.59 -5.50 -8.02
N THR A 80 -1.25 -6.73 -7.66
CA THR A 80 -2.17 -7.86 -7.60
C THR A 80 -2.32 -8.30 -6.15
N GLY A 81 -3.42 -7.91 -5.51
CA GLY A 81 -3.65 -8.14 -4.07
C GLY A 81 -4.86 -7.38 -3.57
N ALA A 82 -5.26 -7.64 -2.33
CA ALA A 82 -6.22 -6.82 -1.57
C ALA A 82 -5.49 -5.77 -0.73
N VAL A 83 -6.21 -4.71 -0.34
CA VAL A 83 -5.75 -3.77 0.70
C VAL A 83 -6.62 -3.99 1.93
N VAL A 84 -6.03 -4.53 2.98
CA VAL A 84 -6.75 -5.06 4.14
C VAL A 84 -6.48 -4.22 5.38
N ASP A 85 -7.57 -3.77 6.00
CA ASP A 85 -7.58 -3.15 7.32
C ASP A 85 -7.55 -4.27 8.37
N ASP A 86 -6.40 -4.47 9.04
CA ASP A 86 -6.19 -5.50 10.06
C ASP A 86 -5.90 -4.89 11.42
N GLU A 87 -6.94 -4.72 12.21
CA GLU A 87 -6.89 -4.13 13.56
C GLU A 87 -6.29 -5.04 14.66
N SER A 88 -5.70 -6.20 14.28
CA SER A 88 -5.17 -7.18 15.24
C SER A 88 -4.14 -6.59 16.22
N TYR A 89 -3.44 -5.53 15.82
CA TYR A 89 -2.39 -4.88 16.61
C TYR A 89 -2.72 -3.44 16.99
N ALA A 90 -3.87 -2.93 16.57
CA ALA A 90 -4.26 -1.53 16.77
C ALA A 90 -4.77 -1.20 18.17
N GLY A 91 -5.04 -2.21 19.03
CA GLY A 91 -5.56 -1.98 20.38
C GLY A 91 -6.96 -1.39 20.38
N GLU A 92 -7.11 -0.16 20.86
CA GLU A 92 -8.38 0.59 20.82
C GLU A 92 -8.55 1.38 19.49
N GLY A 93 -7.62 1.21 18.54
CA GLY A 93 -7.57 1.97 17.31
C GLY A 93 -6.94 3.35 17.45
N GLY A 94 -6.92 4.11 16.37
CA GLY A 94 -6.32 5.44 16.28
C GLY A 94 -6.88 6.26 15.12
N GLU A 95 -6.13 7.26 14.73
CA GLU A 95 -6.44 8.19 13.63
C GLU A 95 -5.58 7.91 12.38
N GLY A 96 -4.97 6.71 12.29
CA GLY A 96 -4.15 6.30 11.17
C GLY A 96 -4.97 6.10 9.89
N TYR A 97 -4.30 5.98 8.76
CA TYR A 97 -4.93 5.93 7.45
C TYR A 97 -4.17 5.07 6.44
N CYS A 98 -4.88 4.64 5.41
CA CYS A 98 -4.32 4.10 4.18
C CYS A 98 -4.88 4.88 2.99
N ASN A 99 -4.03 5.66 2.32
CA ASN A 99 -4.35 6.36 1.09
C ASN A 99 -3.74 5.62 -0.09
N VAL A 100 -4.53 5.36 -1.13
CA VAL A 100 -4.07 4.68 -2.34
C VAL A 100 -4.22 5.60 -3.54
N TYR A 101 -3.13 5.74 -4.31
CA TYR A 101 -3.04 6.58 -5.49
C TYR A 101 -2.66 5.73 -6.72
N VAL A 102 -3.50 5.74 -7.74
CA VAL A 102 -3.31 4.94 -8.95
C VAL A 102 -3.21 5.87 -10.17
N SER A 103 -2.03 5.97 -10.77
CA SER A 103 -1.81 6.79 -11.97
C SER A 103 -2.54 6.22 -13.19
N ALA A 104 -2.76 7.06 -14.21
CA ALA A 104 -3.56 6.73 -15.39
C ALA A 104 -3.08 5.48 -16.16
N ASP A 105 -1.81 5.15 -16.10
CA ASP A 105 -1.16 4.01 -16.76
C ASP A 105 -0.96 2.80 -15.83
N SER A 106 -1.33 2.91 -14.56
CA SER A 106 -1.16 1.87 -13.55
C SER A 106 -2.43 1.01 -13.37
N THR A 107 -2.25 -0.18 -12.78
CA THR A 107 -3.33 -1.15 -12.61
C THR A 107 -3.33 -1.74 -11.21
N TRP A 108 -4.50 -1.79 -10.57
CA TRP A 108 -4.73 -2.58 -9.39
C TRP A 108 -5.66 -3.75 -9.70
N THR A 109 -5.12 -4.98 -9.66
CA THR A 109 -5.89 -6.23 -9.77
C THR A 109 -6.29 -6.68 -8.37
N VAL A 110 -7.54 -6.49 -8.03
CA VAL A 110 -8.10 -6.77 -6.71
C VAL A 110 -8.38 -8.25 -6.56
N THR A 111 -7.88 -8.86 -5.48
CA THR A 111 -8.03 -10.30 -5.21
C THR A 111 -8.94 -10.62 -4.01
N GLY A 112 -9.41 -9.60 -3.31
CA GLY A 112 -10.30 -9.69 -2.16
C GLY A 112 -10.95 -8.35 -1.83
N ASP A 113 -11.98 -8.37 -0.98
CA ASP A 113 -12.56 -7.12 -0.48
C ASP A 113 -11.48 -6.26 0.17
N SER A 114 -11.51 -4.98 -0.13
CA SER A 114 -10.46 -4.04 0.27
C SER A 114 -11.05 -2.83 1.01
N THR A 115 -10.30 -2.32 1.97
CA THR A 115 -10.68 -1.14 2.75
C THR A 115 -9.52 -0.13 2.75
N VAL A 116 -9.81 1.11 2.39
CA VAL A 116 -8.85 2.21 2.36
C VAL A 116 -9.47 3.49 2.94
N SER A 117 -8.66 4.40 3.43
CA SER A 117 -9.14 5.70 3.93
C SER A 117 -9.46 6.65 2.79
N SER A 118 -8.62 6.70 1.75
CA SER A 118 -8.91 7.41 0.52
C SER A 118 -8.41 6.65 -0.70
N LEU A 119 -9.11 6.80 -1.82
CA LEU A 119 -8.74 6.25 -3.11
C LEU A 119 -8.78 7.34 -4.18
N GLU A 120 -7.63 7.64 -4.74
CA GLU A 120 -7.47 8.52 -5.89
C GLU A 120 -7.05 7.67 -7.10
N ASN A 121 -7.93 7.56 -8.11
CA ASN A 121 -7.73 6.61 -9.19
C ASN A 121 -7.97 7.23 -10.57
N GLU A 122 -6.90 7.35 -11.36
CA GLU A 122 -6.95 7.62 -12.81
C GLU A 122 -6.71 6.35 -13.64
N GLY A 123 -6.26 5.26 -13.01
CA GLY A 123 -5.83 4.03 -13.66
C GLY A 123 -6.95 3.00 -13.82
N THR A 124 -6.54 1.75 -13.85
CA THR A 124 -7.44 0.60 -14.02
C THR A 124 -7.57 -0.18 -12.72
N ILE A 125 -8.80 -0.39 -12.23
CA ILE A 125 -9.10 -1.25 -11.09
C ILE A 125 -10.05 -2.35 -11.54
N VAL A 126 -9.57 -3.61 -11.51
CA VAL A 126 -10.30 -4.80 -11.96
C VAL A 126 -10.01 -5.99 -11.05
N ASP A 127 -10.80 -7.05 -11.13
CA ASP A 127 -10.44 -8.34 -10.53
C ASP A 127 -9.57 -9.19 -11.48
N SER A 128 -9.18 -10.38 -11.02
CA SER A 128 -8.35 -11.31 -11.80
C SER A 128 -9.04 -11.86 -13.07
N ASN A 129 -10.35 -11.64 -13.22
CA ASN A 129 -11.11 -11.99 -14.41
C ASN A 129 -11.33 -10.78 -15.34
N GLY A 130 -10.75 -9.63 -15.00
CA GLY A 130 -10.92 -8.38 -15.73
C GLY A 130 -12.26 -7.68 -15.53
N LYS A 131 -13.04 -8.08 -14.51
CA LYS A 131 -14.30 -7.43 -14.17
C LYS A 131 -14.03 -6.17 -13.35
N THR A 132 -14.86 -5.15 -13.58
CA THR A 132 -14.80 -3.91 -12.81
C THR A 132 -15.16 -4.16 -11.34
N VAL A 133 -14.35 -3.68 -10.42
CA VAL A 133 -14.59 -3.76 -8.97
C VAL A 133 -15.53 -2.64 -8.55
N THR A 134 -16.47 -2.95 -7.66
CA THR A 134 -17.35 -1.91 -7.08
C THR A 134 -16.52 -1.06 -6.11
N ILE A 135 -16.61 0.28 -6.25
CA ILE A 135 -16.01 1.23 -5.30
C ILE A 135 -17.15 1.95 -4.59
N GLN A 136 -17.18 1.83 -3.26
CA GLN A 136 -18.22 2.44 -2.43
C GLN A 136 -17.64 3.17 -1.23
N GLY A 137 -18.37 4.19 -0.80
CA GLY A 137 -18.09 4.91 0.44
C GLY A 137 -18.47 4.11 1.68
N THR A 138 -17.87 4.44 2.81
CA THR A 138 -18.25 3.90 4.13
C THR A 138 -19.71 4.21 4.50
N ASP A 139 -20.32 5.22 3.87
CA ASP A 139 -21.73 5.57 4.00
C ASP A 139 -22.66 4.81 3.04
N GLY A 140 -22.11 3.92 2.21
CA GLY A 140 -22.81 3.15 1.20
C GLY A 140 -23.03 3.87 -0.13
N THR A 141 -22.49 5.07 -0.32
CA THR A 141 -22.49 5.75 -1.62
C THR A 141 -21.67 4.95 -2.62
N VAL A 142 -22.26 4.56 -3.75
CA VAL A 142 -21.54 3.86 -4.82
C VAL A 142 -20.93 4.88 -5.76
N TYR A 143 -19.60 4.94 -5.82
CA TYR A 143 -18.85 5.79 -6.75
C TYR A 143 -18.65 5.13 -8.12
N VAL A 144 -18.30 3.84 -8.12
CA VAL A 144 -18.16 3.02 -9.32
C VAL A 144 -18.95 1.73 -9.12
N GLN A 145 -19.92 1.47 -10.01
CA GLN A 145 -20.65 0.21 -10.01
C GLN A 145 -19.89 -0.82 -10.84
N GLY A 146 -19.46 -1.90 -10.19
CA GLY A 146 -18.79 -3.02 -10.84
C GLY A 146 -19.65 -4.28 -10.98
N ASP A 147 -19.07 -5.30 -11.61
CA ASP A 147 -19.61 -6.65 -11.78
C ASP A 147 -18.68 -7.75 -11.22
N SER A 148 -17.60 -7.35 -10.57
CA SER A 148 -16.75 -8.23 -9.75
C SER A 148 -17.49 -8.68 -8.49
N GLU A 149 -17.06 -9.81 -7.92
CA GLU A 149 -17.49 -10.24 -6.59
C GLU A 149 -16.85 -9.44 -5.46
N TYR A 150 -15.77 -8.70 -5.76
CA TYR A 150 -15.05 -7.89 -4.77
C TYR A 150 -15.51 -6.44 -4.75
N THR A 151 -15.32 -5.81 -3.60
CA THR A 151 -15.67 -4.42 -3.35
C THR A 151 -14.50 -3.71 -2.67
N ILE A 152 -14.24 -2.46 -3.08
CA ILE A 152 -13.37 -1.54 -2.35
C ILE A 152 -14.27 -0.59 -1.57
N THR A 153 -14.09 -0.56 -0.25
CA THR A 153 -14.72 0.41 0.65
C THR A 153 -13.72 1.51 0.97
N THR A 154 -14.13 2.77 0.78
CA THR A 154 -13.26 3.94 1.00
C THR A 154 -13.97 5.04 1.77
N GLY A 155 -13.21 5.80 2.56
CA GLY A 155 -13.71 7.02 3.21
C GLY A 155 -13.93 8.16 2.22
N SER A 156 -13.09 8.26 1.18
CA SER A 156 -13.23 9.22 0.09
C SER A 156 -12.74 8.66 -1.25
N TYR A 157 -13.32 9.15 -2.34
CA TYR A 157 -12.96 8.75 -3.71
C TYR A 157 -12.79 9.94 -4.63
N SER A 158 -11.75 9.90 -5.47
CA SER A 158 -11.53 10.83 -6.58
C SER A 158 -11.22 10.03 -7.85
N ASP A 159 -11.72 10.51 -9.01
CA ASP A 159 -11.37 10.01 -10.34
C ASP A 159 -10.14 10.71 -10.93
N THR A 160 -9.45 11.52 -10.13
CA THR A 160 -8.15 12.13 -10.41
C THR A 160 -7.19 11.78 -9.28
N ALA A 161 -5.90 11.59 -9.61
CA ALA A 161 -4.90 11.18 -8.63
C ALA A 161 -3.76 12.22 -8.55
N ASP A 162 -3.52 12.77 -7.34
CA ASP A 162 -2.39 13.66 -7.08
C ASP A 162 -1.11 12.86 -6.81
N MET A 163 -0.26 12.75 -7.83
CA MET A 163 1.03 12.05 -7.74
C MET A 163 2.18 12.90 -7.18
N SER A 164 1.92 14.13 -6.74
CA SER A 164 2.98 15.04 -6.26
C SER A 164 3.66 14.56 -4.99
N GLY A 165 3.01 13.68 -4.22
CA GLY A 165 3.58 13.02 -3.05
C GLY A 165 4.46 11.80 -3.38
N ALA A 166 4.38 11.23 -4.59
CA ALA A 166 5.17 10.06 -4.96
C ALA A 166 6.68 10.36 -4.91
N THR A 167 7.45 9.41 -4.37
CA THR A 167 8.89 9.59 -4.22
C THR A 167 9.66 9.06 -5.42
N ALA A 168 10.64 9.82 -5.90
CA ALA A 168 11.57 9.38 -6.94
C ALA A 168 12.76 8.61 -6.33
N ILE A 169 13.42 7.78 -7.15
CA ILE A 169 14.71 7.18 -6.78
C ILE A 169 15.73 8.30 -6.60
N GLN A 170 16.34 8.33 -5.43
CA GLN A 170 17.41 9.30 -5.14
C GLN A 170 18.72 8.84 -5.79
N ASP A 171 19.46 9.79 -6.34
CA ASP A 171 20.83 9.51 -6.81
C ASP A 171 21.75 9.24 -5.61
N GLN A 172 22.10 7.97 -5.44
CA GLN A 172 22.98 7.50 -4.37
C GLN A 172 24.46 7.81 -4.62
N SER A 173 24.83 8.26 -5.82
CA SER A 173 26.24 8.55 -6.17
C SER A 173 26.85 9.62 -5.27
N VAL A 174 26.04 10.55 -4.76
CA VAL A 174 26.48 11.62 -3.85
C VAL A 174 26.83 11.10 -2.44
N TYR A 175 26.40 9.89 -2.10
CA TYR A 175 26.65 9.26 -0.79
C TYR A 175 27.75 8.19 -0.84
N THR A 176 28.30 7.91 -2.02
CA THR A 176 29.37 6.92 -2.15
C THR A 176 30.67 7.48 -1.59
N VAL A 177 31.32 6.71 -0.73
CA VAL A 177 32.66 6.99 -0.23
C VAL A 177 33.65 6.00 -0.84
N GLU A 178 34.87 6.45 -1.14
CA GLU A 178 35.91 5.54 -1.60
C GLU A 178 36.20 4.50 -0.52
N LYS A 179 36.38 3.25 -0.94
CA LYS A 179 36.78 2.18 -0.06
C LYS A 179 38.15 2.51 0.54
N PRO A 180 38.33 2.47 1.86
CA PRO A 180 39.65 2.65 2.46
C PRO A 180 40.67 1.64 1.92
N ASP A 181 41.88 2.10 1.62
CA ASP A 181 42.96 1.28 1.07
C ASP A 181 43.41 0.10 1.98
N GLN A 182 42.86 0.03 3.21
CA GLN A 182 43.26 -0.92 4.24
C GLN A 182 42.09 -1.81 4.72
N LEU A 183 41.43 -2.48 3.81
CA LEU A 183 40.50 -3.57 4.12
C LEU A 183 40.76 -4.75 3.20
#